data_7197bb75b8b84f5fa29714014c936b6a
#
_entry.id   7197bb75b8b84f5fa29714014c936b6a
#
_cell.length_a   1.000
_cell.length_b   1.000
_cell.length_c   1.000
_cell.angle_alpha   90.00
_cell.angle_beta   90.00
_cell.angle_gamma   90.00
#
_symmetry.space_group_name_H-M   'P 1'
#
loop_
_entity.id
_entity.type
_entity.pdbx_description
1 polymer ?
#
loop_
_entity_poly.entity_id
_entity_poly.type
_entity_poly.pdbx_seq_one_letter_code
_entity_poly.pdbx_strand_id
1 'polypeptide(L)'
;MLRRIVAATMIGALALTSGCAFHNPFAKKAEPVTYEAVVQSELSPEEKVDKLVANMSDADKVGQLLMIGIHGTTLNDDAKFMLNEYRVGGIILFDRNMESKEQVKTLITDINKAGKSAGLTPLFIGIDQEGGAVARMEDKLIKVPPAEELSQGSVDHAANLAKQVGTELKDLGFNINFAPDADLGLTYGRSYSTNPDQVVKFAGAVGKAYDESGLWYSYKHFPGIGKTDVDLHADTSVVPVSKDTLLAEDTKVFVDLIKQSKPNTYMIMVSHAMYSQIDPDHPSSLSKKIITDWLRKDMGYNGVVVTDDMDMGALAKHYTFGDMAVQSIQAGSDILLVCHEYEHMQEAYNGLMKAVKDGTISKERLDASVKRILLMKMSHGL
;
A
#
# COMPACT_ATOMS: atom_id res chain seq x y z
N MET A 1 -1.10 77.15 41.17
CA MET A 1 -0.94 78.02 40.00
C MET A 1 -1.28 77.29 38.76
N LEU A 2 -2.34 77.57 38.29
CA LEU A 2 -3.05 77.73 37.03
C LEU A 2 -2.18 77.80 35.78
N ARG A 3 -2.50 77.06 34.76
CA ARG A 3 -2.70 77.34 33.32
C ARG A 3 -3.01 76.09 32.55
N ARG A 4 -4.27 75.83 32.25
CA ARG A 4 -5.09 76.09 31.03
C ARG A 4 -4.39 75.72 29.74
N ILE A 5 -4.72 74.58 29.14
CA ILE A 5 -5.69 74.16 28.16
C ILE A 5 -5.62 74.94 26.85
N VAL A 6 -5.37 74.25 25.74
CA VAL A 6 -6.11 74.50 24.46
C VAL A 6 -6.27 73.14 23.77
N ALA A 7 -7.53 72.77 23.55
CA ALA A 7 -7.95 71.66 22.72
C ALA A 7 -8.01 72.08 21.27
N ALA A 8 -7.46 71.31 20.38
CA ALA A 8 -7.68 71.43 18.94
C ALA A 8 -8.41 70.21 18.45
N THR A 9 -9.66 70.42 18.15
CA THR A 9 -10.55 69.46 17.50
C THR A 9 -10.20 69.35 16.01
N MET A 10 -9.68 68.23 15.54
CA MET A 10 -9.63 67.86 14.14
C MET A 10 -10.77 66.88 13.84
N ILE A 11 -11.70 67.35 13.06
CA ILE A 11 -12.75 66.53 12.43
C ILE A 11 -12.15 65.80 11.23
N GLY A 12 -11.86 64.54 11.38
CA GLY A 12 -11.45 63.63 10.29
C GLY A 12 -12.67 62.92 9.73
N ALA A 13 -12.98 63.25 8.48
CA ALA A 13 -14.08 62.60 7.75
C ALA A 13 -13.79 61.12 7.53
N LEU A 14 -14.56 60.22 8.13
CA LEU A 14 -14.60 58.79 7.81
C LEU A 14 -15.30 58.61 6.48
N ALA A 15 -14.56 58.36 5.41
CA ALA A 15 -15.09 57.85 4.17
C ALA A 15 -15.46 56.36 4.37
N LEU A 16 -16.72 56.06 4.60
CA LEU A 16 -17.28 54.73 4.53
C LEU A 16 -17.30 54.28 3.08
N THR A 17 -16.29 53.60 2.62
CA THR A 17 -16.36 52.81 1.38
C THR A 17 -17.13 51.53 1.67
N SER A 18 -18.46 51.56 1.47
CA SER A 18 -19.31 50.39 1.38
C SER A 18 -18.90 49.58 0.15
N GLY A 19 -17.99 48.62 0.35
CA GLY A 19 -17.72 47.59 -0.64
C GLY A 19 -18.94 46.68 -0.75
N CYS A 20 -19.82 46.99 -1.69
CA CYS A 20 -20.86 46.05 -2.12
C CYS A 20 -20.13 44.86 -2.74
N ALA A 21 -19.93 43.78 -1.95
CA ALA A 21 -19.65 42.49 -2.51
C ALA A 21 -20.81 42.09 -3.38
N PHE A 22 -20.65 42.18 -4.70
CA PHE A 22 -21.62 41.65 -5.66
C PHE A 22 -21.66 40.14 -5.46
N HIS A 23 -22.64 39.68 -4.71
CA HIS A 23 -23.00 38.28 -4.60
C HIS A 23 -23.59 37.90 -5.96
N ASN A 24 -22.83 37.16 -6.77
CA ASN A 24 -23.33 36.60 -8.02
C ASN A 24 -24.29 35.44 -7.67
N PRO A 25 -25.64 35.63 -7.76
CA PRO A 25 -26.60 34.58 -7.41
C PRO A 25 -26.58 33.40 -8.40
N PHE A 26 -25.80 33.48 -9.49
CA PHE A 26 -25.63 32.45 -10.50
C PHE A 26 -24.27 31.75 -10.44
N ALA A 27 -23.45 32.02 -9.43
CA ALA A 27 -22.26 31.21 -9.20
C ALA A 27 -22.74 29.80 -8.80
N LYS A 28 -22.83 28.89 -9.77
CA LYS A 28 -23.01 27.47 -9.48
C LYS A 28 -21.90 27.10 -8.48
N LYS A 29 -22.26 26.67 -7.27
CA LYS A 29 -21.34 26.01 -6.40
C LYS A 29 -20.67 24.89 -7.23
N ALA A 30 -19.37 24.93 -7.36
CA ALA A 30 -18.65 23.83 -8.01
C ALA A 30 -19.06 22.53 -7.31
N GLU A 31 -19.57 21.57 -8.08
CA GLU A 31 -19.91 20.27 -7.54
C GLU A 31 -18.65 19.66 -6.92
N PRO A 32 -18.77 19.00 -5.77
CA PRO A 32 -17.61 18.37 -5.15
C PRO A 32 -17.01 17.33 -6.12
N VAL A 33 -15.69 17.34 -6.26
CA VAL A 33 -14.98 16.39 -7.10
C VAL A 33 -15.01 15.05 -6.37
N THR A 34 -15.90 14.14 -6.77
CA THR A 34 -15.96 12.78 -6.22
C THR A 34 -15.17 11.80 -7.06
N TYR A 35 -14.72 10.70 -6.45
CA TYR A 35 -14.01 9.64 -7.15
C TYR A 35 -14.83 9.11 -8.33
N GLU A 36 -16.10 8.75 -8.10
CA GLU A 36 -16.99 8.20 -9.13
C GLU A 36 -17.18 9.15 -10.30
N ALA A 37 -17.41 10.44 -10.04
CA ALA A 37 -17.60 11.44 -11.10
C ALA A 37 -16.33 11.61 -11.96
N VAL A 38 -15.14 11.53 -11.36
CA VAL A 38 -13.88 11.63 -12.09
C VAL A 38 -13.62 10.36 -12.90
N VAL A 39 -13.84 9.17 -12.32
CA VAL A 39 -13.62 7.89 -13.01
C VAL A 39 -14.55 7.74 -14.23
N GLN A 40 -15.79 8.24 -14.17
CA GLN A 40 -16.75 8.21 -15.28
C GLN A 40 -16.50 9.29 -16.34
N SER A 41 -15.59 10.23 -16.11
CA SER A 41 -15.28 11.28 -17.10
C SER A 41 -14.48 10.72 -18.29
N GLU A 42 -14.45 11.47 -19.40
CA GLU A 42 -13.71 11.12 -20.62
C GLU A 42 -12.19 11.42 -20.54
N LEU A 43 -11.69 11.80 -19.37
CA LEU A 43 -10.27 12.07 -19.15
C LEU A 43 -9.44 10.79 -19.25
N SER A 44 -8.17 10.92 -19.63
CA SER A 44 -7.19 9.81 -19.56
C SER A 44 -7.00 9.36 -18.09
N PRO A 45 -6.50 8.14 -17.83
CA PRO A 45 -6.22 7.68 -16.47
C PRO A 45 -5.33 8.63 -15.69
N GLU A 46 -4.29 9.18 -16.30
CA GLU A 46 -3.36 10.13 -15.71
C GLU A 46 -4.05 11.45 -15.36
N GLU A 47 -4.86 12.00 -16.25
CA GLU A 47 -5.63 13.22 -15.99
C GLU A 47 -6.67 13.02 -14.89
N LYS A 48 -7.32 11.85 -14.83
CA LYS A 48 -8.23 11.48 -13.74
C LYS A 48 -7.52 11.50 -12.40
N VAL A 49 -6.37 10.85 -12.33
CA VAL A 49 -5.56 10.77 -11.11
C VAL A 49 -5.06 12.15 -10.71
N ASP A 50 -4.55 12.95 -11.63
CA ASP A 50 -4.12 14.32 -11.36
C ASP A 50 -5.25 15.17 -10.78
N LYS A 51 -6.45 15.05 -11.34
CA LYS A 51 -7.64 15.74 -10.85
C LYS A 51 -8.05 15.29 -9.46
N LEU A 52 -7.99 13.98 -9.15
CA LEU A 52 -8.28 13.45 -7.82
C LEU A 52 -7.27 13.96 -6.80
N VAL A 53 -5.97 13.78 -7.07
CA VAL A 53 -4.89 14.19 -6.16
C VAL A 53 -4.93 15.68 -5.86
N ALA A 54 -5.23 16.52 -6.85
CA ALA A 54 -5.35 17.97 -6.66
C ALA A 54 -6.51 18.37 -5.74
N ASN A 55 -7.52 17.50 -5.56
CA ASN A 55 -8.70 17.76 -4.72
C ASN A 55 -8.69 17.00 -3.39
N MET A 56 -7.72 16.12 -3.15
CA MET A 56 -7.56 15.40 -1.88
C MET A 56 -6.92 16.28 -0.82
N SER A 57 -7.41 16.20 0.42
CA SER A 57 -6.73 16.76 1.57
C SER A 57 -5.44 16.00 1.91
N ASP A 58 -4.54 16.60 2.69
CA ASP A 58 -3.35 15.89 3.18
C ASP A 58 -3.73 14.66 4.02
N ALA A 59 -4.83 14.72 4.77
CA ALA A 59 -5.37 13.59 5.53
C ALA A 59 -5.82 12.43 4.61
N ASP A 60 -6.53 12.75 3.51
CA ASP A 60 -6.91 11.75 2.51
C ASP A 60 -5.67 11.11 1.86
N LYS A 61 -4.69 11.92 1.50
CA LYS A 61 -3.45 11.46 0.87
C LYS A 61 -2.64 10.56 1.79
N VAL A 62 -2.44 10.97 3.05
CA VAL A 62 -1.73 10.17 4.05
C VAL A 62 -2.47 8.87 4.35
N GLY A 63 -3.79 8.93 4.48
CA GLY A 63 -4.60 7.72 4.65
C GLY A 63 -4.42 6.70 3.53
N GLN A 64 -4.29 7.14 2.26
CA GLN A 64 -4.02 6.25 1.13
C GLN A 64 -2.70 5.48 1.23
N LEU A 65 -1.73 5.99 2.00
CA LEU A 65 -0.45 5.31 2.22
C LEU A 65 -0.54 4.18 3.26
N LEU A 66 -1.66 4.00 3.93
CA LEU A 66 -1.83 3.02 5.01
C LEU A 66 -2.81 1.93 4.60
N MET A 67 -2.38 0.69 4.79
CA MET A 67 -3.22 -0.50 4.74
C MET A 67 -3.09 -1.23 6.07
N ILE A 68 -4.22 -1.47 6.73
CA ILE A 68 -4.25 -1.89 8.14
C ILE A 68 -4.98 -3.22 8.33
N GLY A 69 -4.59 -3.96 9.36
CA GLY A 69 -5.41 -5.06 9.89
C GLY A 69 -6.53 -4.55 10.78
N ILE A 70 -7.53 -5.38 10.97
CA ILE A 70 -8.63 -5.12 11.90
C ILE A 70 -8.83 -6.29 12.86
N HIS A 71 -9.60 -6.06 13.94
CA HIS A 71 -9.93 -7.08 14.92
C HIS A 71 -11.36 -7.58 14.76
N GLY A 72 -11.55 -8.88 15.01
CA GLY A 72 -12.85 -9.54 15.01
C GLY A 72 -13.39 -9.88 13.62
N THR A 73 -14.53 -10.54 13.61
CA THR A 73 -15.19 -11.13 12.42
C THR A 73 -16.32 -10.26 11.88
N THR A 74 -16.56 -9.10 12.49
CA THR A 74 -17.54 -8.08 12.07
C THR A 74 -16.92 -6.70 12.09
N LEU A 75 -17.46 -5.77 11.30
CA LEU A 75 -17.02 -4.38 11.31
C LEU A 75 -17.44 -3.70 12.61
N ASN A 76 -16.54 -3.67 13.59
CA ASN A 76 -16.73 -3.05 14.91
C ASN A 76 -16.54 -1.53 14.86
N ASP A 77 -16.77 -0.87 16.01
CA ASP A 77 -16.70 0.59 16.07
C ASP A 77 -15.26 1.13 15.97
N ASP A 78 -14.26 0.36 16.43
CA ASP A 78 -12.86 0.75 16.31
C ASP A 78 -12.43 0.74 14.84
N ALA A 79 -12.77 -0.32 14.07
CA ALA A 79 -12.49 -0.38 12.63
C ALA A 79 -13.21 0.73 11.86
N LYS A 80 -14.47 1.08 12.23
CA LYS A 80 -15.18 2.23 11.66
C LYS A 80 -14.48 3.54 11.98
N PHE A 81 -13.98 3.69 13.21
CA PHE A 81 -13.21 4.87 13.62
C PHE A 81 -11.96 5.03 12.76
N MET A 82 -11.21 3.93 12.53
CA MET A 82 -10.03 3.94 11.67
C MET A 82 -10.36 4.40 10.23
N LEU A 83 -11.45 3.91 9.66
CA LEU A 83 -11.90 4.32 8.33
C LEU A 83 -12.29 5.81 8.28
N ASN A 84 -12.99 6.31 9.29
CA ASN A 84 -13.51 7.67 9.29
C ASN A 84 -12.43 8.72 9.59
N GLU A 85 -11.63 8.50 10.64
CA GLU A 85 -10.68 9.50 11.16
C GLU A 85 -9.34 9.46 10.42
N TYR A 86 -8.82 8.26 10.14
CA TYR A 86 -7.51 8.11 9.51
C TYR A 86 -7.60 7.88 8.00
N ARG A 87 -8.81 7.66 7.47
CA ARG A 87 -9.08 7.60 6.03
C ARG A 87 -8.20 6.62 5.27
N VAL A 88 -7.92 5.47 5.89
CA VAL A 88 -6.98 4.44 5.39
C VAL A 88 -7.30 3.98 3.97
N GLY A 89 -6.27 3.67 3.20
CA GLY A 89 -6.36 3.28 1.79
C GLY A 89 -6.75 1.82 1.56
N GLY A 90 -6.63 0.96 2.60
CA GLY A 90 -6.96 -0.45 2.51
C GLY A 90 -7.03 -1.16 3.86
N ILE A 91 -7.61 -2.37 3.80
CA ILE A 91 -7.72 -3.31 4.91
C ILE A 91 -7.11 -4.64 4.46
N ILE A 92 -6.30 -5.26 5.31
CA ILE A 92 -5.84 -6.64 5.15
C ILE A 92 -6.52 -7.53 6.19
N LEU A 93 -7.01 -8.71 5.76
CA LEU A 93 -7.70 -9.66 6.63
C LEU A 93 -6.84 -10.90 6.87
N PHE A 94 -6.91 -11.39 8.11
CA PHE A 94 -6.20 -12.58 8.60
C PHE A 94 -7.21 -13.61 9.15
N ASP A 95 -6.74 -14.80 9.54
CA ASP A 95 -7.62 -15.86 10.09
C ASP A 95 -8.47 -15.39 11.26
N ARG A 96 -7.97 -14.44 12.08
CA ARG A 96 -8.75 -13.83 13.18
C ARG A 96 -10.02 -13.08 12.74
N ASN A 97 -10.12 -12.80 11.43
CA ASN A 97 -11.26 -12.10 10.83
C ASN A 97 -12.22 -13.06 10.08
N MET A 98 -11.92 -14.37 10.02
CA MET A 98 -12.55 -15.28 9.06
C MET A 98 -13.11 -16.52 9.73
N GLU A 99 -14.43 -16.72 9.64
CA GLU A 99 -15.14 -17.89 10.18
C GLU A 99 -15.81 -18.73 9.08
N SER A 100 -16.38 -18.08 8.05
CA SER A 100 -17.00 -18.73 6.89
C SER A 100 -16.94 -17.80 5.67
N LYS A 101 -17.16 -18.34 4.48
CA LYS A 101 -17.22 -17.56 3.24
C LYS A 101 -18.30 -16.48 3.31
N GLU A 102 -19.46 -16.80 3.82
CA GLU A 102 -20.61 -15.90 3.96
C GLU A 102 -20.30 -14.77 4.95
N GLN A 103 -19.66 -15.10 6.07
CA GLN A 103 -19.27 -14.11 7.08
C GLN A 103 -18.21 -13.16 6.50
N VAL A 104 -17.15 -13.68 5.84
CA VAL A 104 -16.10 -12.85 5.20
C VAL A 104 -16.69 -11.92 4.15
N LYS A 105 -17.58 -12.43 3.29
CA LYS A 105 -18.27 -11.61 2.27
C LYS A 105 -19.10 -10.50 2.90
N THR A 106 -19.77 -10.78 4.01
CA THR A 106 -20.54 -9.78 4.77
C THR A 106 -19.60 -8.73 5.35
N LEU A 107 -18.53 -9.15 6.03
CA LEU A 107 -17.53 -8.24 6.61
C LEU A 107 -16.95 -7.29 5.55
N ILE A 108 -16.51 -7.82 4.40
CA ILE A 108 -15.95 -7.01 3.30
C ILE A 108 -17.00 -6.05 2.72
N THR A 109 -18.24 -6.51 2.59
CA THR A 109 -19.35 -5.65 2.13
C THR A 109 -19.57 -4.47 3.09
N ASP A 110 -19.56 -4.73 4.39
CA ASP A 110 -19.74 -3.70 5.41
C ASP A 110 -18.56 -2.72 5.46
N ILE A 111 -17.32 -3.20 5.30
CA ILE A 111 -16.12 -2.38 5.18
C ILE A 111 -16.24 -1.42 3.99
N ASN A 112 -16.57 -1.94 2.80
CA ASN A 112 -16.71 -1.14 1.59
C ASN A 112 -17.84 -0.11 1.71
N LYS A 113 -18.97 -0.49 2.32
CA LYS A 113 -20.09 0.42 2.60
C LYS A 113 -19.68 1.54 3.56
N ALA A 114 -18.96 1.22 4.62
CA ALA A 114 -18.46 2.20 5.57
C ALA A 114 -17.46 3.17 4.91
N GLY A 115 -16.50 2.66 4.15
CA GLY A 115 -15.54 3.48 3.39
C GLY A 115 -16.24 4.43 2.42
N LYS A 116 -17.23 3.93 1.66
CA LYS A 116 -18.02 4.77 0.76
C LYS A 116 -18.81 5.85 1.52
N SER A 117 -19.42 5.50 2.65
CA SER A 117 -20.16 6.45 3.50
C SER A 117 -19.26 7.54 4.09
N ALA A 118 -17.99 7.22 4.37
CA ALA A 118 -16.97 8.17 4.79
C ALA A 118 -16.38 9.00 3.63
N GLY A 119 -16.82 8.78 2.40
CA GLY A 119 -16.32 9.47 1.21
C GLY A 119 -14.87 9.10 0.86
N LEU A 120 -14.43 7.87 1.19
CA LEU A 120 -13.11 7.37 0.81
C LEU A 120 -13.07 6.99 -0.66
N THR A 121 -11.88 7.00 -1.26
CA THR A 121 -11.63 6.26 -2.49
C THR A 121 -11.84 4.77 -2.22
N PRO A 122 -12.21 3.95 -3.23
CA PRO A 122 -12.36 2.52 -3.02
C PRO A 122 -11.15 1.90 -2.31
N LEU A 123 -11.42 0.99 -1.37
CA LEU A 123 -10.41 0.40 -0.51
C LEU A 123 -9.71 -0.77 -1.20
N PHE A 124 -8.41 -0.95 -0.95
CA PHE A 124 -7.79 -2.26 -1.11
C PHE A 124 -8.30 -3.18 0.00
N ILE A 125 -8.71 -4.38 -0.37
CA ILE A 125 -9.08 -5.45 0.56
C ILE A 125 -8.17 -6.64 0.27
N GLY A 126 -7.22 -6.86 1.16
CA GLY A 126 -6.10 -7.77 0.95
C GLY A 126 -6.14 -9.03 1.79
N ILE A 127 -5.42 -10.03 1.30
CA ILE A 127 -5.21 -11.32 1.94
C ILE A 127 -3.82 -11.85 1.56
N ASP A 128 -3.21 -12.70 2.41
CA ASP A 128 -2.06 -13.54 2.07
C ASP A 128 -2.55 -14.96 1.76
N GLN A 129 -2.80 -15.26 0.52
CA GLN A 129 -3.21 -16.59 0.06
C GLN A 129 -2.15 -17.14 -0.89
N GLU A 130 -0.99 -17.52 -0.34
CA GLU A 130 0.12 -18.10 -1.10
C GLU A 130 -0.15 -19.58 -1.41
N GLY A 131 -0.69 -20.27 -0.43
CA GLY A 131 -0.80 -21.73 -0.35
C GLY A 131 0.20 -22.32 0.65
N GLY A 132 0.11 -23.64 0.85
CA GLY A 132 0.97 -24.32 1.81
C GLY A 132 0.85 -23.72 3.21
N ALA A 133 1.99 -23.32 3.79
CA ALA A 133 2.06 -22.77 5.15
C ALA A 133 1.44 -21.36 5.29
N VAL A 134 1.24 -20.63 4.21
CA VAL A 134 0.63 -19.29 4.21
C VAL A 134 -0.68 -19.33 3.43
N ALA A 135 -1.70 -19.81 4.10
CA ALA A 135 -3.06 -19.89 3.59
C ALA A 135 -4.05 -19.53 4.70
N ARG A 136 -5.12 -18.80 4.34
CA ARG A 136 -6.20 -18.42 5.25
C ARG A 136 -7.39 -19.34 5.01
N MET A 137 -8.18 -19.61 6.06
CA MET A 137 -9.36 -20.47 5.99
C MET A 137 -9.09 -21.80 5.27
N GLU A 138 -7.98 -22.47 5.58
CA GLU A 138 -7.40 -23.60 4.85
C GLU A 138 -8.44 -24.69 4.47
N ASP A 139 -9.40 -24.96 5.35
CA ASP A 139 -10.46 -25.97 5.12
C ASP A 139 -11.68 -25.47 4.33
N LYS A 140 -11.72 -24.17 3.96
CA LYS A 140 -12.92 -23.54 3.41
C LYS A 140 -12.69 -22.88 2.05
N LEU A 141 -11.46 -22.49 1.75
CA LEU A 141 -11.07 -21.95 0.44
C LEU A 141 -10.45 -23.04 -0.43
N ILE A 142 -10.28 -22.73 -1.70
CA ILE A 142 -9.54 -23.60 -2.63
C ILE A 142 -8.17 -23.88 -2.05
N LYS A 143 -7.88 -25.16 -1.85
CA LYS A 143 -6.58 -25.59 -1.31
C LYS A 143 -5.50 -25.41 -2.36
N VAL A 144 -4.50 -24.59 -2.02
CA VAL A 144 -3.30 -24.38 -2.84
C VAL A 144 -2.15 -25.13 -2.21
N PRO A 145 -1.50 -26.06 -2.91
CA PRO A 145 -0.29 -26.72 -2.42
C PRO A 145 0.85 -25.71 -2.18
N PRO A 146 1.89 -26.08 -1.42
CA PRO A 146 3.11 -25.29 -1.34
C PRO A 146 3.68 -24.98 -2.73
N ALA A 147 4.30 -23.79 -2.92
CA ALA A 147 4.86 -23.39 -4.21
C ALA A 147 5.91 -24.39 -4.73
N GLU A 148 6.73 -24.97 -3.82
CA GLU A 148 7.69 -26.03 -4.14
C GLU A 148 7.03 -27.26 -4.77
N GLU A 149 5.87 -27.69 -4.25
CA GLU A 149 5.12 -28.82 -4.81
C GLU A 149 4.50 -28.45 -6.15
N LEU A 150 3.90 -27.24 -6.27
CA LEU A 150 3.35 -26.73 -7.53
C LEU A 150 4.40 -26.69 -8.65
N SER A 151 5.65 -26.37 -8.31
CA SER A 151 6.73 -26.25 -9.27
C SER A 151 7.23 -27.59 -9.85
N GLN A 152 6.86 -28.71 -9.22
CA GLN A 152 7.12 -30.04 -9.74
C GLN A 152 6.13 -30.43 -10.85
N GLY A 153 5.00 -29.71 -10.94
CA GLY A 153 4.01 -29.87 -11.99
C GLY A 153 4.21 -29.00 -13.21
N SER A 154 3.15 -28.80 -13.98
CA SER A 154 3.20 -27.87 -15.12
C SER A 154 2.87 -26.43 -14.70
N VAL A 155 3.44 -25.48 -15.41
CA VAL A 155 3.16 -24.04 -15.25
C VAL A 155 1.66 -23.76 -15.49
N ASP A 156 1.08 -24.43 -16.50
CA ASP A 156 -0.34 -24.27 -16.83
C ASP A 156 -1.25 -24.75 -15.67
N HIS A 157 -0.84 -25.80 -14.95
CA HIS A 157 -1.57 -26.24 -13.76
C HIS A 157 -1.52 -25.16 -12.67
N ALA A 158 -0.35 -24.60 -12.37
CA ALA A 158 -0.21 -23.53 -11.37
C ALA A 158 -1.02 -22.28 -11.76
N ALA A 159 -0.96 -21.86 -13.03
CA ALA A 159 -1.72 -20.73 -13.55
C ALA A 159 -3.25 -20.97 -13.47
N ASN A 160 -3.73 -22.16 -13.84
CA ASN A 160 -5.15 -22.50 -13.76
C ASN A 160 -5.66 -22.51 -12.33
N LEU A 161 -4.87 -23.05 -11.39
CA LEU A 161 -5.19 -23.02 -9.96
C LEU A 161 -5.23 -21.60 -9.43
N ALA A 162 -4.24 -20.77 -9.76
CA ALA A 162 -4.20 -19.35 -9.39
C ALA A 162 -5.43 -18.58 -9.93
N LYS A 163 -5.87 -18.88 -11.15
CA LYS A 163 -7.08 -18.27 -11.73
C LYS A 163 -8.33 -18.66 -10.94
N GLN A 164 -8.46 -19.91 -10.50
CA GLN A 164 -9.57 -20.36 -9.67
C GLN A 164 -9.56 -19.65 -8.31
N VAL A 165 -8.39 -19.58 -7.66
CA VAL A 165 -8.21 -18.86 -6.39
C VAL A 165 -8.54 -17.37 -6.57
N GLY A 166 -8.03 -16.73 -7.62
CA GLY A 166 -8.34 -15.33 -7.92
C GLY A 166 -9.84 -15.07 -8.09
N THR A 167 -10.54 -15.97 -8.77
CA THR A 167 -12.00 -15.90 -8.92
C THR A 167 -12.70 -16.04 -7.57
N GLU A 168 -12.31 -17.04 -6.76
CA GLU A 168 -12.90 -17.25 -5.43
C GLU A 168 -12.69 -16.05 -4.50
N LEU A 169 -11.48 -15.49 -4.46
CA LEU A 169 -11.18 -14.32 -3.64
C LEU A 169 -12.00 -13.10 -4.08
N LYS A 170 -12.13 -12.87 -5.39
CA LYS A 170 -12.97 -11.80 -5.94
C LYS A 170 -14.45 -11.98 -5.55
N ASP A 171 -14.98 -13.20 -5.60
CA ASP A 171 -16.36 -13.52 -5.23
C ASP A 171 -16.63 -13.25 -3.74
N LEU A 172 -15.61 -13.35 -2.89
CA LEU A 172 -15.66 -12.98 -1.48
C LEU A 172 -15.54 -11.46 -1.24
N GLY A 173 -15.05 -10.71 -2.24
CA GLY A 173 -14.86 -9.27 -2.17
C GLY A 173 -13.43 -8.81 -1.96
N PHE A 174 -12.46 -9.72 -1.85
CA PHE A 174 -11.04 -9.35 -1.91
C PHE A 174 -10.69 -8.79 -3.28
N ASN A 175 -9.75 -7.86 -3.31
CA ASN A 175 -9.29 -7.28 -4.56
C ASN A 175 -7.76 -7.30 -4.72
N ILE A 176 -7.01 -7.69 -3.68
CA ILE A 176 -5.56 -7.92 -3.75
C ILE A 176 -5.17 -9.18 -2.98
N ASN A 177 -4.28 -9.99 -3.58
CA ASN A 177 -3.59 -11.08 -2.91
C ASN A 177 -2.09 -10.76 -2.78
N PHE A 178 -1.54 -10.78 -1.57
CA PHE A 178 -0.09 -10.63 -1.35
C PHE A 178 0.64 -11.95 -1.64
N ALA A 179 0.55 -12.39 -2.87
CA ALA A 179 1.18 -13.54 -3.51
C ALA A 179 1.31 -13.23 -5.02
N PRO A 180 2.17 -13.93 -5.77
CA PRO A 180 3.01 -15.06 -5.37
C PRO A 180 4.31 -14.64 -4.69
N ASP A 181 4.89 -15.59 -3.95
CA ASP A 181 6.26 -15.51 -3.48
C ASP A 181 7.23 -15.59 -4.66
N ALA A 182 8.22 -14.70 -4.68
CA ALA A 182 9.24 -14.61 -5.73
C ALA A 182 10.67 -14.84 -5.20
N ASP A 183 10.77 -15.26 -3.93
CA ASP A 183 12.05 -15.57 -3.29
C ASP A 183 12.63 -16.92 -3.72
N LEU A 184 13.93 -17.09 -3.56
CA LEU A 184 14.63 -18.34 -3.82
C LEU A 184 14.78 -19.15 -2.54
N GLY A 185 14.34 -20.40 -2.54
CA GLY A 185 14.71 -21.39 -1.52
C GLY A 185 14.20 -21.11 -0.11
N LEU A 186 13.04 -20.45 0.07
CA LEU A 186 12.42 -20.24 1.38
C LEU A 186 12.03 -21.57 2.03
N THR A 187 12.04 -21.57 3.36
CA THR A 187 11.56 -22.69 4.17
C THR A 187 10.06 -22.93 3.99
N TYR A 188 9.57 -24.07 4.45
CA TYR A 188 8.16 -24.49 4.41
C TYR A 188 7.57 -24.57 2.99
N GLY A 189 8.41 -24.72 1.95
CA GLY A 189 7.96 -24.89 0.57
C GLY A 189 7.34 -23.62 -0.04
N ARG A 190 7.60 -22.42 0.51
CA ARG A 190 7.03 -21.15 0.01
C ARG A 190 7.62 -20.73 -1.34
N SER A 191 8.85 -21.12 -1.67
CA SER A 191 9.49 -20.81 -2.96
C SER A 191 9.21 -21.87 -4.01
N TYR A 192 9.00 -21.46 -5.25
CA TYR A 192 8.89 -22.40 -6.39
C TYR A 192 10.18 -23.17 -6.66
N SER A 193 11.34 -22.56 -6.41
CA SER A 193 12.65 -23.18 -6.66
C SER A 193 13.79 -22.39 -6.02
N THR A 194 14.98 -23.00 -6.02
CA THR A 194 16.26 -22.28 -5.83
C THR A 194 16.83 -21.76 -7.16
N ASN A 195 16.22 -22.09 -8.30
CA ASN A 195 16.63 -21.62 -9.62
C ASN A 195 15.82 -20.38 -10.03
N PRO A 196 16.46 -19.21 -10.29
CA PRO A 196 15.77 -17.98 -10.63
C PRO A 196 14.82 -18.10 -11.83
N ASP A 197 15.22 -18.79 -12.90
CA ASP A 197 14.44 -18.92 -14.11
C ASP A 197 13.15 -19.75 -13.88
N GLN A 198 13.20 -20.74 -12.98
CA GLN A 198 12.01 -21.48 -12.57
C GLN A 198 11.07 -20.63 -11.76
N VAL A 199 11.59 -19.83 -10.81
CA VAL A 199 10.74 -18.92 -10.01
C VAL A 199 10.08 -17.89 -10.93
N VAL A 200 10.81 -17.27 -11.85
CA VAL A 200 10.26 -16.35 -12.86
C VAL A 200 9.14 -16.99 -13.66
N LYS A 201 9.33 -18.23 -14.09
CA LYS A 201 8.36 -18.96 -14.90
C LYS A 201 7.04 -19.22 -14.15
N PHE A 202 7.11 -19.70 -12.92
CA PHE A 202 5.92 -20.03 -12.12
C PHE A 202 5.28 -18.78 -11.51
N ALA A 203 6.04 -17.94 -10.81
CA ALA A 203 5.51 -16.72 -10.21
C ALA A 203 4.92 -15.76 -11.27
N GLY A 204 5.58 -15.64 -12.44
CA GLY A 204 5.05 -14.85 -13.54
C GLY A 204 3.72 -15.38 -14.09
N ALA A 205 3.58 -16.70 -14.24
CA ALA A 205 2.33 -17.31 -14.71
C ALA A 205 1.20 -17.18 -13.68
N VAL A 206 1.51 -17.35 -12.38
CA VAL A 206 0.55 -17.17 -11.28
C VAL A 206 0.11 -15.71 -11.19
N GLY A 207 1.05 -14.74 -11.22
CA GLY A 207 0.71 -13.32 -11.20
C GLY A 207 -0.17 -12.91 -12.39
N LYS A 208 0.17 -13.39 -13.59
CA LYS A 208 -0.67 -13.18 -14.78
C LYS A 208 -2.08 -13.74 -14.63
N ALA A 209 -2.23 -14.92 -14.01
CA ALA A 209 -3.53 -15.52 -13.78
C ALA A 209 -4.37 -14.72 -12.77
N TYR A 210 -3.76 -14.10 -11.76
CA TYR A 210 -4.44 -13.16 -10.86
C TYR A 210 -4.90 -11.90 -11.63
N ASP A 211 -4.02 -11.26 -12.44
CA ASP A 211 -4.41 -10.12 -13.29
C ASP A 211 -5.61 -10.46 -14.20
N GLU A 212 -5.58 -11.61 -14.87
CA GLU A 212 -6.68 -12.11 -15.71
C GLU A 212 -7.98 -12.36 -14.94
N SER A 213 -7.91 -12.64 -13.65
CA SER A 213 -9.06 -12.75 -12.75
C SER A 213 -9.58 -11.39 -12.26
N GLY A 214 -8.89 -10.30 -12.60
CA GLY A 214 -9.17 -8.96 -12.09
C GLY A 214 -8.78 -8.76 -10.63
N LEU A 215 -7.81 -9.53 -10.13
CA LEU A 215 -7.26 -9.44 -8.79
C LEU A 215 -5.87 -8.80 -8.87
N TRP A 216 -5.63 -7.74 -8.12
CA TRP A 216 -4.27 -7.26 -7.93
C TRP A 216 -3.46 -8.27 -7.12
N TYR A 217 -2.14 -8.22 -7.29
CA TYR A 217 -1.23 -9.15 -6.64
C TYR A 217 0.09 -8.48 -6.27
N SER A 218 0.91 -9.15 -5.47
CA SER A 218 2.22 -8.64 -5.09
C SER A 218 3.30 -9.70 -5.25
N TYR A 219 4.38 -9.36 -5.96
CA TYR A 219 5.61 -10.12 -5.88
C TYR A 219 6.35 -9.78 -4.59
N LYS A 220 6.86 -10.78 -3.86
CA LYS A 220 7.51 -10.62 -2.57
C LYS A 220 8.65 -11.61 -2.35
N HIS A 221 9.66 -11.26 -1.59
CA HIS A 221 9.89 -10.04 -0.81
C HIS A 221 11.18 -9.36 -1.31
N PHE A 222 11.07 -8.28 -2.06
CA PHE A 222 12.21 -7.58 -2.64
C PHE A 222 13.23 -7.14 -1.56
N PRO A 223 14.55 -7.25 -1.78
CA PRO A 223 15.26 -7.70 -2.99
C PRO A 223 15.44 -9.23 -3.10
N GLY A 224 14.83 -10.03 -2.24
CA GLY A 224 14.86 -11.48 -2.16
C GLY A 224 15.41 -11.96 -0.82
N ILE A 225 14.59 -12.64 0.00
CA ILE A 225 14.94 -13.04 1.38
C ILE A 225 15.43 -14.50 1.51
N GLY A 226 15.64 -15.20 0.41
CA GLY A 226 16.07 -16.59 0.45
C GLY A 226 17.44 -16.85 1.12
N LYS A 227 18.19 -15.79 1.41
CA LYS A 227 19.49 -15.86 2.11
C LYS A 227 19.44 -15.32 3.54
N THR A 228 18.25 -15.04 4.08
CA THR A 228 18.10 -14.67 5.49
C THR A 228 18.31 -15.88 6.39
N ASP A 229 18.98 -15.68 7.52
CA ASP A 229 19.30 -16.72 8.52
C ASP A 229 18.44 -16.59 9.80
N VAL A 230 17.71 -15.48 9.94
CA VAL A 230 16.80 -15.19 11.05
C VAL A 230 15.40 -14.96 10.49
N ASP A 231 14.40 -15.47 11.18
CA ASP A 231 13.00 -15.16 10.89
C ASP A 231 12.72 -13.67 11.16
N LEU A 232 12.36 -12.92 10.13
CA LEU A 232 12.11 -11.48 10.21
C LEU A 232 10.90 -11.12 11.09
N HIS A 233 10.02 -12.09 11.38
CA HIS A 233 8.98 -11.89 12.39
C HIS A 233 9.56 -11.83 13.80
N ALA A 234 10.69 -12.49 14.02
CA ALA A 234 11.34 -12.51 15.33
C ALA A 234 12.32 -11.35 15.52
N ASP A 235 13.21 -11.09 14.56
CA ASP A 235 14.21 -10.00 14.66
C ASP A 235 14.83 -9.68 13.29
N THR A 236 15.75 -8.71 13.25
CA THR A 236 16.48 -8.31 12.04
C THR A 236 17.41 -9.44 11.57
N SER A 237 17.36 -9.77 10.29
CA SER A 237 18.35 -10.62 9.61
C SER A 237 19.29 -9.75 8.77
N VAL A 238 20.59 -9.92 8.99
CA VAL A 238 21.65 -9.21 8.24
C VAL A 238 22.22 -10.14 7.18
N VAL A 239 22.03 -9.76 5.91
CA VAL A 239 22.47 -10.52 4.74
C VAL A 239 23.74 -9.88 4.18
N PRO A 240 24.95 -10.46 4.37
CA PRO A 240 26.21 -9.88 3.94
C PRO A 240 26.54 -10.26 2.48
N VAL A 241 25.58 -10.09 1.58
CA VAL A 241 25.70 -10.44 0.16
C VAL A 241 25.83 -9.20 -0.71
N SER A 242 26.69 -9.25 -1.73
CA SER A 242 26.90 -8.11 -2.65
C SER A 242 25.69 -7.88 -3.55
N LYS A 243 25.54 -6.64 -4.03
CA LYS A 243 24.52 -6.28 -5.03
C LYS A 243 24.68 -7.14 -6.29
N ASP A 244 25.91 -7.41 -6.75
CA ASP A 244 26.16 -8.20 -7.95
C ASP A 244 25.72 -9.66 -7.78
N THR A 245 25.94 -10.26 -6.60
CA THR A 245 25.45 -11.60 -6.29
C THR A 245 23.92 -11.65 -6.29
N LEU A 246 23.26 -10.68 -5.65
CA LEU A 246 21.79 -10.59 -5.65
C LEU A 246 21.25 -10.39 -7.06
N LEU A 247 21.87 -9.56 -7.90
CA LEU A 247 21.46 -9.36 -9.29
C LEU A 247 21.62 -10.62 -10.16
N ALA A 248 22.58 -11.48 -9.83
CA ALA A 248 22.75 -12.74 -10.55
C ALA A 248 21.73 -13.82 -10.10
N GLU A 249 21.17 -13.70 -8.92
CA GLU A 249 20.33 -14.72 -8.27
C GLU A 249 18.96 -14.14 -7.86
N ASP A 250 18.79 -13.75 -6.58
CA ASP A 250 17.49 -13.40 -5.99
C ASP A 250 16.81 -12.24 -6.70
N THR A 251 17.54 -11.16 -6.92
CA THR A 251 16.96 -9.95 -7.52
C THR A 251 16.75 -10.08 -9.03
N LYS A 252 17.47 -11.01 -9.70
CA LYS A 252 17.21 -11.36 -11.10
C LYS A 252 15.75 -11.71 -11.33
N VAL A 253 15.14 -12.43 -10.37
CA VAL A 253 13.73 -12.81 -10.43
C VAL A 253 12.85 -11.56 -10.56
N PHE A 254 13.04 -10.56 -9.71
CA PHE A 254 12.27 -9.31 -9.76
C PHE A 254 12.51 -8.53 -11.05
N VAL A 255 13.77 -8.46 -11.54
CA VAL A 255 14.09 -7.82 -12.82
C VAL A 255 13.27 -8.42 -13.97
N ASP A 256 13.22 -9.74 -14.05
CA ASP A 256 12.56 -10.43 -15.14
C ASP A 256 11.02 -10.41 -14.98
N LEU A 257 10.49 -10.48 -13.75
CA LEU A 257 9.06 -10.31 -13.48
C LEU A 257 8.56 -8.90 -13.81
N ILE A 258 9.33 -7.84 -13.50
CA ILE A 258 9.00 -6.46 -13.86
C ILE A 258 8.87 -6.29 -15.37
N LYS A 259 9.80 -6.90 -16.15
CA LYS A 259 9.80 -6.79 -17.60
C LYS A 259 8.60 -7.45 -18.28
N GLN A 260 8.08 -8.54 -17.71
CA GLN A 260 7.01 -9.33 -18.34
C GLN A 260 5.61 -9.00 -17.79
N SER A 261 5.50 -8.34 -16.63
CA SER A 261 4.22 -8.07 -16.00
C SER A 261 3.58 -6.77 -16.49
N LYS A 262 2.25 -6.75 -16.50
CA LYS A 262 1.48 -5.57 -16.94
C LYS A 262 1.57 -4.47 -15.89
N PRO A 263 1.96 -3.24 -16.26
CA PRO A 263 2.03 -2.12 -15.31
C PRO A 263 0.70 -1.86 -14.59
N ASN A 264 0.79 -1.38 -13.36
CA ASN A 264 -0.34 -1.01 -12.49
C ASN A 264 -1.29 -2.16 -12.11
N THR A 265 -0.95 -3.41 -12.37
CA THR A 265 -1.77 -4.57 -11.94
C THR A 265 -1.14 -5.35 -10.78
N TYR A 266 0.08 -5.01 -10.39
CA TYR A 266 0.80 -5.65 -9.29
C TYR A 266 1.59 -4.64 -8.46
N MET A 267 1.90 -5.07 -7.23
CA MET A 267 2.81 -4.40 -6.31
C MET A 267 4.13 -5.15 -6.21
N ILE A 268 5.15 -4.48 -5.71
CA ILE A 268 6.35 -5.15 -5.17
C ILE A 268 6.38 -4.89 -3.68
N MET A 269 6.38 -5.99 -2.90
CA MET A 269 6.55 -5.93 -1.45
C MET A 269 8.03 -5.95 -1.09
N VAL A 270 8.44 -5.00 -0.27
CA VAL A 270 9.83 -4.86 0.19
C VAL A 270 9.97 -5.43 1.59
N SER A 271 10.95 -6.33 1.76
CA SER A 271 11.25 -7.00 3.02
C SER A 271 11.87 -6.06 4.07
N HIS A 272 11.97 -6.56 5.31
CA HIS A 272 12.70 -5.91 6.40
C HIS A 272 14.12 -6.45 6.61
N ALA A 273 14.62 -7.29 5.71
CA ALA A 273 16.00 -7.77 5.78
C ALA A 273 17.01 -6.64 5.54
N MET A 274 18.16 -6.71 6.22
CA MET A 274 19.24 -5.75 6.08
C MET A 274 20.33 -6.31 5.17
N TYR A 275 20.62 -5.64 4.06
CA TYR A 275 21.69 -6.01 3.13
C TYR A 275 22.90 -5.14 3.36
N SER A 276 23.76 -5.56 4.29
CA SER A 276 24.86 -4.75 4.83
C SER A 276 25.89 -4.27 3.80
N GLN A 277 26.05 -4.96 2.67
CA GLN A 277 26.91 -4.51 1.57
C GLN A 277 26.24 -3.48 0.62
N ILE A 278 24.93 -3.23 0.79
CA ILE A 278 24.19 -2.22 0.00
C ILE A 278 23.85 -1.03 0.89
N ASP A 279 23.19 -1.29 1.98
CA ASP A 279 22.88 -0.30 3.02
C ASP A 279 23.10 -0.91 4.40
N PRO A 280 24.23 -0.59 5.06
CA PRO A 280 24.54 -1.12 6.37
C PRO A 280 23.73 -0.49 7.50
N ASP A 281 23.04 0.64 7.21
CA ASP A 281 22.39 1.46 8.23
C ASP A 281 20.88 1.22 8.31
N HIS A 282 20.27 0.70 7.22
CA HIS A 282 18.83 0.57 7.12
C HIS A 282 18.39 -0.80 6.56
N PRO A 283 17.33 -1.41 7.13
CA PRO A 283 16.65 -2.53 6.49
C PRO A 283 16.01 -2.09 5.16
N SER A 284 15.76 -3.05 4.27
CA SER A 284 15.34 -2.79 2.89
C SER A 284 14.14 -1.85 2.78
N SER A 285 13.13 -2.03 3.63
CA SER A 285 11.90 -1.22 3.65
C SER A 285 12.11 0.24 4.09
N LEU A 286 13.25 0.55 4.72
CA LEU A 286 13.63 1.90 5.14
C LEU A 286 14.79 2.46 4.30
N SER A 287 15.31 1.69 3.33
CA SER A 287 16.50 2.03 2.56
C SER A 287 16.16 2.73 1.25
N LYS A 288 16.55 4.00 1.15
CA LYS A 288 16.49 4.75 -0.11
C LYS A 288 17.37 4.13 -1.20
N LYS A 289 18.53 3.58 -0.82
CA LYS A 289 19.44 2.89 -1.76
C LYS A 289 18.77 1.69 -2.41
N ILE A 290 17.96 0.93 -1.64
CA ILE A 290 17.29 -0.26 -2.13
C ILE A 290 16.01 0.11 -2.89
N ILE A 291 15.13 0.95 -2.34
CA ILE A 291 13.84 1.23 -2.97
C ILE A 291 13.98 2.27 -4.10
N THR A 292 14.49 3.47 -3.77
CA THR A 292 14.51 4.56 -4.76
C THR A 292 15.61 4.34 -5.80
N ASP A 293 16.84 4.06 -5.36
CA ASP A 293 17.95 4.04 -6.29
C ASP A 293 17.99 2.72 -7.06
N TRP A 294 17.83 1.57 -6.40
CA TRP A 294 17.91 0.28 -7.07
C TRP A 294 16.59 -0.12 -7.74
N LEU A 295 15.49 -0.31 -6.97
CA LEU A 295 14.23 -0.79 -7.54
C LEU A 295 13.61 0.19 -8.53
N ARG A 296 13.50 1.48 -8.16
CA ARG A 296 12.84 2.46 -9.02
C ARG A 296 13.71 2.95 -10.16
N LYS A 297 14.96 3.41 -9.89
CA LYS A 297 15.81 4.00 -10.94
C LYS A 297 16.53 2.96 -11.78
N ASP A 298 17.30 2.04 -11.14
CA ASP A 298 18.13 1.11 -11.90
C ASP A 298 17.28 0.04 -12.60
N MET A 299 16.23 -0.49 -11.93
CA MET A 299 15.34 -1.51 -12.49
C MET A 299 14.11 -0.93 -13.22
N GLY A 300 13.85 0.38 -13.11
CA GLY A 300 12.77 1.07 -13.82
C GLY A 300 11.37 0.78 -13.28
N TYR A 301 11.20 0.29 -12.04
CA TYR A 301 9.89 -0.01 -11.49
C TYR A 301 9.13 1.26 -11.06
N ASN A 302 8.05 1.55 -11.76
CA ASN A 302 7.21 2.74 -11.51
C ASN A 302 5.86 2.42 -10.84
N GLY A 303 5.59 1.15 -10.53
CA GLY A 303 4.37 0.71 -9.84
C GLY A 303 4.38 0.97 -8.33
N VAL A 304 3.36 0.45 -7.66
CA VAL A 304 3.19 0.57 -6.20
C VAL A 304 4.21 -0.30 -5.46
N VAL A 305 4.96 0.30 -4.57
CA VAL A 305 5.82 -0.40 -3.59
C VAL A 305 5.10 -0.44 -2.25
N VAL A 306 4.89 -1.64 -1.73
CA VAL A 306 4.31 -1.88 -0.42
C VAL A 306 5.38 -2.45 0.52
N THR A 307 5.36 -2.10 1.80
CA THR A 307 6.23 -2.74 2.79
C THR A 307 5.70 -4.12 3.15
N ASP A 308 6.53 -4.99 3.67
CA ASP A 308 6.09 -6.08 4.53
C ASP A 308 5.46 -5.51 5.80
N ASP A 309 4.86 -6.36 6.66
CA ASP A 309 4.17 -5.90 7.86
C ASP A 309 5.12 -5.19 8.83
N MET A 310 4.87 -3.93 9.12
CA MET A 310 5.70 -3.10 10.00
C MET A 310 5.63 -3.54 11.47
N ASP A 311 4.65 -4.37 11.85
CA ASP A 311 4.56 -4.99 13.17
C ASP A 311 5.58 -6.13 13.36
N MET A 312 6.29 -6.57 12.30
CA MET A 312 7.31 -7.61 12.39
C MET A 312 8.49 -7.17 13.28
N GLY A 313 9.02 -8.13 14.06
CA GLY A 313 10.09 -7.87 15.03
C GLY A 313 11.34 -7.26 14.44
N ALA A 314 11.63 -7.47 13.17
CA ALA A 314 12.73 -6.84 12.45
C ALA A 314 12.69 -5.31 12.47
N LEU A 315 11.53 -4.71 12.57
CA LEU A 315 11.34 -3.25 12.69
C LEU A 315 10.81 -2.85 14.07
N ALA A 316 9.72 -3.46 14.53
CA ALA A 316 9.00 -3.05 15.72
C ALA A 316 9.83 -3.02 17.01
N LYS A 317 10.92 -3.80 17.06
CA LYS A 317 11.87 -3.80 18.19
C LYS A 317 12.89 -2.65 18.16
N HIS A 318 13.07 -2.01 17.01
CA HIS A 318 14.20 -1.10 16.77
C HIS A 318 13.78 0.33 16.44
N TYR A 319 12.52 0.54 16.03
CA TYR A 319 12.00 1.82 15.58
C TYR A 319 10.65 2.14 16.21
N THR A 320 10.30 3.42 16.33
CA THR A 320 8.92 3.84 16.58
C THR A 320 8.11 3.74 15.28
N PHE A 321 6.80 3.50 15.38
CA PHE A 321 5.95 3.39 14.18
C PHE A 321 5.89 4.70 13.39
N GLY A 322 5.93 5.85 14.07
CA GLY A 322 6.02 7.15 13.42
C GLY A 322 7.31 7.33 12.61
N ASP A 323 8.46 6.99 13.19
CA ASP A 323 9.75 7.16 12.52
C ASP A 323 9.92 6.22 11.34
N MET A 324 9.59 4.92 11.50
CA MET A 324 9.73 3.97 10.39
C MET A 324 8.75 4.26 9.27
N ALA A 325 7.54 4.75 9.56
CA ALA A 325 6.60 5.17 8.53
C ALA A 325 7.16 6.32 7.68
N VAL A 326 7.69 7.35 8.33
CA VAL A 326 8.31 8.49 7.63
C VAL A 326 9.52 8.04 6.80
N GLN A 327 10.42 7.26 7.38
CA GLN A 327 11.62 6.76 6.69
C GLN A 327 11.25 5.90 5.48
N SER A 328 10.27 5.00 5.61
CA SER A 328 9.84 4.13 4.50
C SER A 328 9.26 4.93 3.34
N ILE A 329 8.41 5.93 3.61
CA ILE A 329 7.90 6.82 2.54
C ILE A 329 9.04 7.62 1.91
N GLN A 330 9.98 8.15 2.69
CA GLN A 330 11.17 8.84 2.15
C GLN A 330 12.07 7.91 1.34
N ALA A 331 12.19 6.65 1.75
CA ALA A 331 12.93 5.63 1.02
C ALA A 331 12.32 5.29 -0.35
N GLY A 332 11.01 5.45 -0.51
CA GLY A 332 10.36 5.24 -1.80
C GLY A 332 9.13 4.31 -1.77
N SER A 333 8.73 3.78 -0.62
CA SER A 333 7.50 3.01 -0.46
C SER A 333 6.26 3.87 -0.70
N ASP A 334 5.17 3.28 -1.14
CA ASP A 334 3.89 3.94 -1.40
C ASP A 334 2.82 3.51 -0.39
N ILE A 335 2.83 2.24 0.02
CA ILE A 335 1.89 1.69 1.00
C ILE A 335 2.66 1.05 2.13
N LEU A 336 2.22 1.31 3.35
CA LEU A 336 2.73 0.72 4.59
C LEU A 336 1.68 -0.26 5.13
N LEU A 337 2.07 -1.51 5.36
CA LEU A 337 1.25 -2.48 6.07
C LEU A 337 1.47 -2.32 7.58
N VAL A 338 0.39 -2.08 8.34
CA VAL A 338 0.40 -2.07 9.82
C VAL A 338 -0.76 -2.95 10.25
N CYS A 339 -0.44 -4.22 10.59
CA CYS A 339 -1.43 -5.28 10.50
C CYS A 339 -2.06 -5.67 11.83
N HIS A 340 -1.51 -5.26 12.98
CA HIS A 340 -1.90 -5.88 14.23
C HIS A 340 -2.53 -4.93 15.24
N GLU A 341 -1.91 -3.79 15.58
CA GLU A 341 -2.39 -2.93 16.64
C GLU A 341 -2.82 -1.55 16.12
N TYR A 342 -3.98 -1.08 16.53
CA TYR A 342 -4.50 0.23 16.11
C TYR A 342 -3.62 1.40 16.59
N GLU A 343 -3.00 1.28 17.74
CA GLU A 343 -2.06 2.26 18.28
C GLU A 343 -0.84 2.43 17.37
N HIS A 344 -0.33 1.34 16.80
CA HIS A 344 0.79 1.37 15.86
C HIS A 344 0.43 2.12 14.57
N MET A 345 -0.77 1.86 14.06
CA MET A 345 -1.29 2.59 12.90
C MET A 345 -1.48 4.09 13.21
N GLN A 346 -2.00 4.43 14.41
CA GLN A 346 -2.14 5.83 14.83
C GLN A 346 -0.81 6.56 14.91
N GLU A 347 0.23 5.91 15.47
CA GLU A 347 1.58 6.46 15.50
C GLU A 347 2.14 6.68 14.09
N ALA A 348 1.99 5.69 13.19
CA ALA A 348 2.41 5.80 11.80
C ALA A 348 1.71 6.97 11.09
N TYR A 349 0.38 7.05 11.19
CA TYR A 349 -0.40 8.15 10.60
C TYR A 349 0.02 9.52 11.14
N ASN A 350 0.14 9.66 12.47
CA ASN A 350 0.51 10.92 13.12
C ASN A 350 1.93 11.35 12.72
N GLY A 351 2.88 10.39 12.63
CA GLY A 351 4.23 10.63 12.13
C GLY A 351 4.23 11.16 10.70
N LEU A 352 3.47 10.51 9.80
CA LEU A 352 3.32 10.95 8.42
C LEU A 352 2.67 12.33 8.29
N MET A 353 1.57 12.58 9.01
CA MET A 353 0.89 13.88 9.00
C MET A 353 1.81 15.01 9.49
N LYS A 354 2.58 14.74 10.54
CA LYS A 354 3.59 15.69 11.03
C LYS A 354 4.65 15.96 9.97
N ALA A 355 5.19 14.90 9.36
CA ALA A 355 6.24 15.01 8.34
C ALA A 355 5.76 15.72 7.06
N VAL A 356 4.51 15.56 6.66
CA VAL A 356 3.90 16.31 5.56
C VAL A 356 3.74 17.80 5.94
N LYS A 357 3.27 18.08 7.16
CA LYS A 357 3.04 19.44 7.64
C LYS A 357 4.34 20.25 7.77
N ASP A 358 5.42 19.64 8.24
CA ASP A 358 6.72 20.32 8.43
C ASP A 358 7.63 20.24 7.20
N GLY A 359 7.20 19.56 6.12
CA GLY A 359 7.92 19.46 4.85
C GLY A 359 9.01 18.38 4.82
N THR A 360 9.14 17.57 5.86
CA THR A 360 10.04 16.40 5.89
C THR A 360 9.68 15.38 4.80
N ILE A 361 8.38 15.19 4.53
CA ILE A 361 7.87 14.57 3.30
C ILE A 361 7.31 15.68 2.42
N SER A 362 7.91 15.88 1.24
CA SER A 362 7.44 16.92 0.32
C SER A 362 6.07 16.56 -0.28
N LYS A 363 5.30 17.57 -0.70
CA LYS A 363 4.00 17.35 -1.37
C LYS A 363 4.16 16.54 -2.64
N GLU A 364 5.21 16.77 -3.40
CA GLU A 364 5.51 16.02 -4.63
C GLU A 364 5.75 14.55 -4.33
N ARG A 365 6.44 14.24 -3.21
CA ARG A 365 6.68 12.86 -2.79
C ARG A 365 5.38 12.17 -2.38
N LEU A 366 4.55 12.85 -1.60
CA LEU A 366 3.23 12.36 -1.19
C LEU A 366 2.33 12.14 -2.40
N ASP A 367 2.20 13.15 -3.27
CA ASP A 367 1.38 13.09 -4.48
C ASP A 367 1.83 11.98 -5.43
N ALA A 368 3.14 11.76 -5.57
CA ALA A 368 3.67 10.68 -6.41
C ALA A 368 3.25 9.29 -5.91
N SER A 369 3.19 9.05 -4.59
CA SER A 369 2.67 7.80 -4.03
C SER A 369 1.19 7.64 -4.30
N VAL A 370 0.40 8.67 -3.97
CA VAL A 370 -1.06 8.63 -4.16
C VAL A 370 -1.43 8.42 -5.62
N LYS A 371 -0.69 9.04 -6.56
CA LYS A 371 -0.88 8.83 -8.00
C LYS A 371 -0.70 7.36 -8.40
N ARG A 372 0.35 6.69 -7.95
CA ARG A 372 0.57 5.26 -8.24
C ARG A 372 -0.55 4.39 -7.66
N ILE A 373 -0.96 4.66 -6.42
CA ILE A 373 -2.06 3.96 -5.77
C ILE A 373 -3.36 4.11 -6.56
N LEU A 374 -3.71 5.32 -6.95
CA LEU A 374 -4.94 5.59 -7.70
C LEU A 374 -4.91 5.02 -9.12
N LEU A 375 -3.77 5.09 -9.83
CA LEU A 375 -3.60 4.45 -11.13
C LEU A 375 -3.80 2.93 -11.02
N MET A 376 -3.28 2.31 -9.97
CA MET A 376 -3.49 0.88 -9.73
C MET A 376 -4.96 0.58 -9.44
N LYS A 377 -5.62 1.34 -8.56
CA LYS A 377 -7.06 1.16 -8.29
C LYS A 377 -7.92 1.25 -9.55
N MET A 378 -7.58 2.15 -10.47
CA MET A 378 -8.32 2.28 -11.74
C MET A 378 -8.04 1.15 -12.72
N SER A 379 -6.94 0.42 -12.62
CA SER A 379 -6.56 -0.62 -13.60
C SER A 379 -7.53 -1.81 -13.66
N HIS A 380 -8.20 -2.11 -12.55
CA HIS A 380 -9.25 -3.15 -12.44
C HIS A 380 -10.63 -2.57 -12.09
N GLY A 381 -10.83 -1.26 -12.28
CA GLY A 381 -12.14 -0.63 -12.22
C GLY A 381 -12.72 -0.47 -10.82
N LEU A 382 -11.88 -0.22 -9.82
CA LEU A 382 -12.36 0.25 -8.52
C LEU A 382 -12.81 1.70 -8.60
#